data_dc39a4e36595d579dcd5caa36e296570
#
_entry.id   dc39a4e36595d579dcd5caa36e296570
#
_cell.length_a   1.000
_cell.length_b   1.000
_cell.length_c   1.000
_cell.angle_alpha   90.00
_cell.angle_beta   90.00
_cell.angle_gamma   90.00
#
_symmetry.space_group_name_H-M   'P 1'
#
loop_
_entity.id
_entity.type
_entity.pdbx_description
1 polymer ?
#
loop_
_entity_poly.entity_id
_entity_poly.type
_entity_poly.pdbx_seq_one_letter_code
_entity_poly.pdbx_strand_id
1 'polypeptide(L)'
;MVRAGTATVFPQAVSLAATFDEDFLEEVADAISTEGRAKFNAQQKYEDFDIYKGLTFWSPNVNIFRDPRWGRGHETFGEDPYLTSTLGVRFVEG
;
A
#
# COMPACT_ATOMS: atom_id res chain seq x y z
N MET A 1 1.29 7.20 -4.78
CA MET A 1 0.39 7.76 -5.83
C MET A 1 -1.04 7.81 -5.30
N VAL A 2 -1.56 9.00 -5.06
CA VAL A 2 -2.91 9.18 -4.48
C VAL A 2 -3.96 9.49 -5.56
N ARG A 3 -3.58 10.24 -6.59
CA ARG A 3 -4.46 10.60 -7.70
C ARG A 3 -4.24 9.72 -8.91
N ALA A 4 -4.49 8.43 -8.73
CA ALA A 4 -4.23 7.43 -9.77
C ALA A 4 -5.34 7.35 -10.84
N GLY A 5 -6.50 8.00 -10.64
CA GLY A 5 -7.66 7.80 -11.49
C GLY A 5 -8.21 6.39 -11.35
N THR A 6 -8.54 5.74 -12.46
CA THR A 6 -8.97 4.34 -12.44
C THR A 6 -7.80 3.42 -12.12
N ALA A 7 -7.93 2.62 -11.09
CA ALA A 7 -6.91 1.68 -10.64
C ALA A 7 -7.55 0.50 -9.93
N THR A 8 -6.82 -0.60 -9.79
CA THR A 8 -7.26 -1.74 -8.98
C THR A 8 -7.35 -1.33 -7.52
N VAL A 9 -8.48 -1.63 -6.88
CA VAL A 9 -8.71 -1.37 -5.46
C VAL A 9 -8.53 -2.67 -4.70
N PHE A 10 -7.50 -2.71 -3.85
CA PHE A 10 -7.25 -3.84 -2.96
C PHE A 10 -7.92 -3.59 -1.60
N PRO A 11 -8.14 -4.65 -0.80
CA PRO A 11 -8.63 -4.48 0.57
C PRO A 11 -7.71 -3.58 1.40
N GLN A 12 -8.25 -3.02 2.47
CA GLN A 12 -7.47 -2.21 3.41
C GLN A 12 -6.33 -3.01 4.03
N ALA A 13 -5.27 -2.33 4.47
CA ALA A 13 -4.09 -2.98 5.03
C ALA A 13 -4.43 -3.93 6.18
N VAL A 14 -5.32 -3.54 7.09
CA VAL A 14 -5.73 -4.41 8.20
C VAL A 14 -6.43 -5.68 7.73
N SER A 15 -7.20 -5.62 6.64
CA SER A 15 -7.85 -6.79 6.04
C SER A 15 -6.84 -7.71 5.35
N LEU A 16 -5.86 -7.16 4.66
CA LEU A 16 -4.77 -7.93 4.07
C LEU A 16 -3.95 -8.63 5.16
N ALA A 17 -3.69 -7.98 6.27
CA ALA A 17 -3.00 -8.56 7.41
C ALA A 17 -3.78 -9.74 8.02
N ALA A 18 -5.09 -9.69 8.02
CA ALA A 18 -5.95 -10.75 8.54
C ALA A 18 -5.83 -12.07 7.76
N THR A 19 -5.25 -12.07 6.57
CA THR A 19 -4.96 -13.30 5.81
C THR A 19 -3.80 -14.08 6.40
N PHE A 20 -2.89 -13.45 7.14
CA PHE A 20 -1.63 -14.01 7.61
C PHE A 20 -0.77 -14.62 6.50
N ASP A 21 -0.98 -14.17 5.26
CA ASP A 21 -0.34 -14.71 4.06
C ASP A 21 0.68 -13.70 3.53
N GLU A 22 1.95 -13.87 3.90
CA GLU A 22 3.02 -12.96 3.52
C GLU A 22 3.34 -13.02 2.03
N ASP A 23 3.24 -14.19 1.41
CA ASP A 23 3.50 -14.35 -0.02
C ASP A 23 2.42 -13.67 -0.86
N PHE A 24 1.15 -13.80 -0.45
CA PHE A 24 0.04 -13.10 -1.08
C PHE A 24 0.20 -11.58 -0.97
N LEU A 25 0.65 -11.08 0.19
CA LEU A 25 0.88 -9.65 0.37
C LEU A 25 1.97 -9.11 -0.55
N GLU A 26 3.04 -9.87 -0.77
CA GLU A 26 4.09 -9.52 -1.72
C GLU A 26 3.54 -9.43 -3.15
N GLU A 27 2.72 -10.40 -3.57
CA GLU A 27 2.05 -10.37 -4.87
C GLU A 27 1.14 -9.15 -5.04
N VAL A 28 0.40 -8.78 -4.00
CA VAL A 28 -0.44 -7.56 -4.01
C VAL A 28 0.43 -6.33 -4.17
N ALA A 29 1.53 -6.23 -3.45
CA ALA A 29 2.45 -5.11 -3.53
C ALA A 29 3.09 -5.01 -4.92
N ASP A 30 3.50 -6.13 -5.52
CA ASP A 30 4.02 -6.18 -6.88
C ASP A 30 2.99 -5.66 -7.90
N ALA A 31 1.74 -6.08 -7.76
CA ALA A 31 0.66 -5.58 -8.62
C ALA A 31 0.47 -4.06 -8.47
N ILE A 32 0.50 -3.55 -7.23
CA ILE A 32 0.38 -2.12 -6.94
C ILE A 32 1.55 -1.36 -7.56
N SER A 33 2.77 -1.84 -7.39
CA SER A 33 3.97 -1.16 -7.91
C SER A 33 4.00 -1.16 -9.44
N THR A 34 3.63 -2.27 -10.06
CA THR A 34 3.52 -2.39 -11.52
C THR A 34 2.49 -1.42 -12.08
N GLU A 35 1.30 -1.38 -11.49
CA GLU A 35 0.22 -0.48 -11.92
C GLU A 35 0.60 0.98 -11.72
N GLY A 36 1.22 1.30 -10.58
CA GLY A 36 1.73 2.64 -10.28
C GLY A 36 2.79 3.09 -11.28
N ARG A 37 3.74 2.23 -11.62
CA ARG A 37 4.78 2.51 -12.62
C ARG A 37 4.20 2.72 -14.01
N ALA A 38 3.27 1.86 -14.42
CA ALA A 38 2.61 1.98 -15.72
C ALA A 38 1.87 3.31 -15.85
N LYS A 39 1.12 3.70 -14.82
CA LYS A 39 0.41 4.99 -14.79
C LYS A 39 1.34 6.17 -14.80
N PHE A 40 2.39 6.13 -14.02
CA PHE A 40 3.41 7.18 -14.00
C PHE A 40 4.04 7.37 -15.39
N ASN A 41 4.44 6.29 -16.03
CA ASN A 41 5.03 6.35 -17.38
C ASN A 41 4.04 6.90 -18.43
N ALA A 42 2.77 6.51 -18.32
CA ALA A 42 1.72 7.03 -19.21
C ALA A 42 1.50 8.54 -19.00
N GLN A 43 1.45 8.99 -17.76
CA GLN A 43 1.26 10.41 -17.42
C GLN A 43 2.43 11.28 -17.91
N GLN A 44 3.66 10.78 -17.88
CA GLN A 44 4.82 11.51 -18.37
C GLN A 44 4.72 11.81 -19.85
N LYS A 45 4.13 10.91 -20.64
CA LYS A 45 3.92 11.12 -22.09
C LYS A 45 3.02 12.32 -22.38
N TYR A 46 2.15 12.66 -21.43
CA TYR A 46 1.26 13.82 -21.53
C TYR A 46 1.75 15.03 -20.70
N GLU A 47 3.00 14.97 -20.20
CA GLU A 47 3.59 16.02 -19.36
C GLU A 47 2.73 16.35 -18.12
N ASP A 48 2.07 15.31 -17.56
CA ASP A 48 1.23 15.45 -16.37
C ASP A 48 2.06 15.17 -15.11
N PHE A 49 2.57 16.24 -14.50
CA PHE A 49 3.39 16.21 -13.29
C PHE A 49 2.63 16.74 -12.06
N ASP A 50 1.32 16.58 -12.05
CA ASP A 50 0.47 17.10 -10.98
C ASP A 50 0.78 16.43 -9.63
N ILE A 51 0.39 17.12 -8.56
CA ILE A 51 0.60 16.66 -7.18
C ILE A 51 -0.10 15.32 -6.92
N TYR A 52 0.51 14.46 -6.12
CA TYR A 52 0.02 13.12 -5.75
C TYR A 52 -0.05 12.11 -6.91
N LYS A 53 0.58 12.37 -8.03
CA LYS A 53 0.70 11.45 -9.17
C LYS A 53 2.07 10.80 -9.32
N GLY A 54 2.99 11.08 -8.40
CA GLY A 54 4.33 10.50 -8.39
C GLY A 54 4.36 9.06 -7.86
N LEU A 55 5.57 8.48 -7.83
CA LEU A 55 5.82 7.09 -7.43
C LEU A 55 6.00 6.89 -5.92
N THR A 56 5.84 7.92 -5.13
CA THR A 56 5.84 7.81 -3.67
C THR A 56 4.48 7.30 -3.19
N PHE A 57 4.48 6.17 -2.51
CA PHE A 57 3.28 5.57 -1.93
C PHE A 57 3.25 5.83 -0.43
N TRP A 58 2.06 6.19 0.07
CA TRP A 58 1.84 6.50 1.49
C TRP A 58 1.07 5.40 2.21
N SER A 59 1.07 4.22 1.66
CA SER A 59 0.39 3.04 2.19
C SER A 59 1.30 1.83 2.07
N PRO A 60 1.24 0.91 3.02
CA PRO A 60 0.48 0.96 4.26
C PRO A 60 1.09 1.92 5.29
N ASN A 61 0.37 2.22 6.36
CA ASN A 61 0.93 2.89 7.52
C ASN A 61 1.66 1.83 8.38
N VAL A 62 2.99 1.74 8.24
CA VAL A 62 3.80 0.76 8.98
C VAL A 62 3.96 1.25 10.41
N ASN A 63 2.97 0.97 11.24
CA ASN A 63 2.89 1.35 12.63
C ASN A 63 2.03 0.35 13.39
N ILE A 64 2.06 0.40 14.70
CA ILE A 64 1.28 -0.49 15.57
C ILE A 64 -0.05 0.17 15.94
N PHE A 65 -1.13 -0.56 15.78
CA PHE A 65 -2.46 -0.13 16.22
C PHE A 65 -2.55 -0.24 17.74
N ARG A 66 -2.30 0.87 18.45
CA ARG A 66 -2.19 0.89 19.93
C ARG A 66 -3.48 1.22 20.64
N ASP A 67 -4.38 1.98 20.01
CA ASP A 67 -5.57 2.51 20.67
C ASP A 67 -6.76 2.46 19.69
N PRO A 68 -7.88 1.80 20.05
CA PRO A 68 -9.04 1.67 19.17
C PRO A 68 -9.72 3.01 18.83
N ARG A 69 -9.40 4.07 19.56
CA ARG A 69 -9.91 5.42 19.26
C ARG A 69 -9.16 6.11 18.14
N TRP A 70 -8.02 5.56 17.72
CA TRP A 70 -7.26 6.12 16.60
C TRP A 70 -7.95 5.86 15.27
N GLY A 71 -8.36 6.95 14.59
CA GLY A 71 -9.18 6.87 13.37
C GLY A 71 -8.49 6.31 12.13
N ARG A 72 -7.15 6.11 12.15
CA ARG A 72 -6.38 5.61 11.02
C ARG A 72 -5.85 4.18 11.21
N GLY A 73 -6.41 3.44 12.16
CA GLY A 73 -5.98 2.08 12.45
C GLY A 73 -6.12 1.11 11.27
N HIS A 74 -7.12 1.30 10.42
CA HIS A 74 -7.36 0.48 9.24
C HIS A 74 -6.23 0.54 8.20
N GLU A 75 -5.40 1.56 8.25
CA GLU A 75 -4.25 1.72 7.35
C GLU A 75 -3.04 0.87 7.78
N THR A 76 -3.08 0.28 8.97
CA THR A 76 -2.00 -0.53 9.54
C THR A 76 -2.22 -2.02 9.32
N PHE A 77 -1.19 -2.83 9.60
CA PHE A 77 -1.29 -4.30 9.64
C PHE A 77 -1.75 -4.84 11.00
N GLY A 78 -2.27 -3.98 11.88
CA GLY A 78 -2.81 -4.37 13.18
C GLY A 78 -1.88 -4.06 14.34
N GLU A 79 -2.10 -4.77 15.46
CA GLU A 79 -1.44 -4.47 16.74
C GLU A 79 -0.19 -5.31 17.02
N ASP A 80 0.01 -6.42 16.29
CA ASP A 80 1.13 -7.33 16.54
C ASP A 80 2.42 -6.85 15.86
N PRO A 81 3.52 -6.61 16.62
CA PRO A 81 4.77 -6.14 16.05
C PRO A 81 5.42 -7.14 15.10
N TYR A 82 5.33 -8.44 15.37
CA TYR A 82 5.91 -9.48 14.52
C TYR A 82 5.20 -9.53 13.16
N LEU A 83 3.87 -9.59 13.17
CA LEU A 83 3.08 -9.60 11.94
C LEU A 83 3.31 -8.32 11.13
N THR A 84 3.30 -7.17 11.79
CA THR A 84 3.52 -5.87 11.14
C THR A 84 4.90 -5.79 10.48
N SER A 85 5.95 -6.25 11.14
CA SER A 85 7.30 -6.22 10.56
C SER A 85 7.44 -7.20 9.40
N THR A 86 6.91 -8.41 9.53
CA THR A 86 6.96 -9.44 8.47
C THR A 86 6.22 -8.97 7.22
N LEU A 87 4.99 -8.49 7.39
CA LEU A 87 4.18 -8.01 6.26
C LEU A 87 4.72 -6.72 5.68
N GLY A 88 5.28 -5.84 6.51
CA GLY A 88 5.91 -4.61 6.05
C GLY A 88 7.11 -4.87 5.14
N VAL A 89 7.96 -5.83 5.48
CA VAL A 89 9.08 -6.26 4.63
C VAL A 89 8.57 -6.80 3.29
N ARG A 90 7.59 -7.69 3.32
CA ARG A 90 7.02 -8.27 2.09
C ARG A 90 6.37 -7.22 1.20
N PHE A 91 5.73 -6.23 1.78
CA PHE A 91 5.17 -5.13 1.00
C PHE A 91 6.24 -4.29 0.30
N VAL A 92 7.37 -4.07 0.96
CA VAL A 92 8.50 -3.32 0.38
C VAL A 92 9.22 -4.11 -0.70
N GLU A 93 9.26 -5.44 -0.59
CA GLU A 93 9.88 -6.32 -1.58
C GLU A 93 9.09 -6.37 -2.90
N GLY A 94 7.75 -6.33 -2.83
CA GLY A 94 6.88 -6.28 -4.00
C GLY A 94 6.75 -4.89 -4.58
#